data_9553c1972e1b7dde055efc78a4cb1e7a
#
_entry.id   9553c1972e1b7dde055efc78a4cb1e7a
#
_cell.length_a   1.000
_cell.length_b   1.000
_cell.length_c   1.000
_cell.angle_alpha   90.00
_cell.angle_beta   90.00
_cell.angle_gamma   90.00
#
_symmetry.space_group_name_H-M   'P 1'
#
loop_
_entity.id
_entity.type
_entity.pdbx_description
1 polymer ?
#
loop_
_entity_poly.entity_id
_entity_poly.type
_entity_poly.pdbx_seq_one_letter_code
_entity_poly.pdbx_strand_id
1 'polypeptide(L)'
;CASQIGALMSGAASFPVNGKKNAKGKPVEAGDIAVLVFSRSQAKIIRDALTREGIGSVYLTRDSVLDSVEAWDLLAMLEAIAHPGNETSVRRAIATSIWGATADDLVQMQDDENIWESQLASMHEYHQIWQRRGVMAMLMQWLEDDERAVRLRKMENGERTLTNILHLGE
;
A
#
# COMPACT_ATOMS: atom_id res chain seq x y z
N CYS A 1 -26.49 -0.68 -6.78
CA CYS A 1 -25.73 -1.72 -6.10
C CYS A 1 -25.36 -1.26 -4.67
N ALA A 2 -24.55 -0.21 -4.45
CA ALA A 2 -24.12 0.23 -3.12
C ALA A 2 -25.31 0.55 -2.18
N SER A 3 -26.30 1.31 -2.65
CA SER A 3 -27.51 1.64 -1.91
C SER A 3 -28.33 0.39 -1.51
N GLN A 4 -28.40 -0.62 -2.38
CA GLN A 4 -29.06 -1.90 -2.06
C GLN A 4 -28.29 -2.67 -0.98
N ILE A 5 -26.96 -2.69 -1.04
CA ILE A 5 -26.10 -3.30 -0.04
C ILE A 5 -26.31 -2.61 1.32
N GLY A 6 -26.31 -1.27 1.36
CA GLY A 6 -26.61 -0.51 2.55
C GLY A 6 -27.98 -0.85 3.14
N ALA A 7 -29.01 -1.00 2.31
CA ALA A 7 -30.34 -1.42 2.75
C ALA A 7 -30.34 -2.83 3.32
N LEU A 8 -29.63 -3.78 2.73
CA LEU A 8 -29.50 -5.16 3.25
C LEU A 8 -28.83 -5.19 4.62
N MET A 9 -27.76 -4.39 4.80
CA MET A 9 -27.02 -4.29 6.07
C MET A 9 -27.77 -3.53 7.16
N SER A 10 -28.69 -2.64 6.81
CA SER A 10 -29.52 -1.90 7.79
C SER A 10 -30.63 -2.71 8.46
N GLY A 11 -30.67 -4.03 8.21
CA GLY A 11 -31.63 -4.94 8.82
C GLY A 11 -32.85 -5.28 7.94
N ALA A 12 -32.84 -4.84 6.66
CA ALA A 12 -33.89 -5.21 5.70
C ALA A 12 -33.85 -6.69 5.31
N ALA A 13 -32.73 -7.38 5.59
CA ALA A 13 -32.55 -8.81 5.33
C ALA A 13 -31.83 -9.51 6.48
N SER A 14 -32.15 -10.80 6.67
CA SER A 14 -31.49 -11.66 7.63
C SER A 14 -31.44 -13.10 7.10
N PHE A 15 -30.38 -13.83 7.49
CA PHE A 15 -30.28 -15.26 7.18
C PHE A 15 -31.18 -16.07 8.10
N PRO A 16 -31.92 -17.07 7.58
CA PRO A 16 -32.72 -17.98 8.41
C PRO A 16 -31.81 -18.81 9.33
N VAL A 17 -32.11 -18.86 10.62
CA VAL A 17 -31.41 -19.75 11.56
C VAL A 17 -32.08 -21.12 11.53
N ASN A 18 -31.37 -22.10 10.99
CA ASN A 18 -31.65 -23.57 11.03
C ASN A 18 -33.10 -23.94 11.42
N GLY A 19 -34.04 -23.93 10.47
CA GLY A 19 -35.30 -24.65 10.55
C GLY A 19 -36.35 -24.19 11.59
N LYS A 20 -36.06 -23.16 12.39
CA LYS A 20 -37.02 -22.59 13.35
C LYS A 20 -37.72 -21.38 12.76
N LYS A 21 -39.01 -21.53 12.46
CA LYS A 21 -39.87 -20.48 11.84
C LYS A 21 -39.97 -19.16 12.63
N ASN A 22 -39.48 -19.06 13.88
CA ASN A 22 -39.62 -17.93 14.77
C ASN A 22 -38.30 -17.45 15.41
N ALA A 23 -37.12 -17.90 14.93
CA ALA A 23 -35.85 -17.38 15.41
C ALA A 23 -35.50 -16.10 14.64
N LYS A 24 -35.13 -14.99 15.36
CA LYS A 24 -34.58 -13.81 14.73
C LYS A 24 -33.35 -14.25 13.90
N GLY A 25 -33.41 -14.03 12.60
CA GLY A 25 -32.32 -14.38 11.69
C GLY A 25 -31.03 -13.63 12.02
N LYS A 26 -29.87 -14.15 11.64
CA LYS A 26 -28.60 -13.42 11.71
C LYS A 26 -28.69 -12.22 10.77
N PRO A 27 -28.41 -10.97 11.21
CA PRO A 27 -28.35 -9.83 10.31
C PRO A 27 -27.26 -10.04 9.26
N VAL A 28 -27.44 -9.49 8.06
CA VAL A 28 -26.48 -9.53 6.97
C VAL A 28 -25.36 -8.57 7.29
N GLU A 29 -24.12 -9.03 7.28
CA GLU A 29 -22.90 -8.24 7.46
C GLU A 29 -22.18 -8.02 6.11
N ALA A 30 -21.30 -7.03 6.02
CA ALA A 30 -20.55 -6.75 4.80
C ALA A 30 -19.78 -7.96 4.27
N GLY A 31 -19.22 -8.78 5.18
CA GLY A 31 -18.49 -10.01 4.83
C GLY A 31 -19.36 -11.14 4.26
N ASP A 32 -20.69 -11.05 4.39
CA ASP A 32 -21.63 -12.03 3.84
C ASP A 32 -22.05 -11.70 2.38
N ILE A 33 -21.58 -10.55 1.84
CA ILE A 33 -21.99 -10.05 0.51
C ILE A 33 -20.83 -10.12 -0.46
N ALA A 34 -21.02 -10.77 -1.59
CA ALA A 34 -20.08 -10.77 -2.70
C ALA A 34 -20.70 -10.08 -3.93
N VAL A 35 -19.94 -9.19 -4.55
CA VAL A 35 -20.31 -8.52 -5.80
C VAL A 35 -19.41 -9.02 -6.92
N LEU A 36 -20.02 -9.67 -7.91
CA LEU A 36 -19.31 -10.15 -9.09
C LEU A 36 -19.27 -9.06 -10.17
N VAL A 37 -18.08 -8.84 -10.73
CA VAL A 37 -17.82 -7.85 -11.76
C VAL A 37 -17.01 -8.43 -12.90
N PHE A 38 -17.16 -7.90 -14.10
CA PHE A 38 -16.44 -8.37 -15.29
C PHE A 38 -15.08 -7.67 -15.48
N SER A 39 -14.87 -6.50 -14.85
CA SER A 39 -13.66 -5.72 -15.07
C SER A 39 -13.22 -4.95 -13.81
N ARG A 40 -11.92 -4.59 -13.76
CA ARG A 40 -11.36 -3.74 -12.70
C ARG A 40 -12.02 -2.36 -12.63
N SER A 41 -12.36 -1.77 -13.78
CA SER A 41 -13.05 -0.48 -13.83
C SER A 41 -14.41 -0.54 -13.15
N GLN A 42 -15.17 -1.62 -13.36
CA GLN A 42 -16.43 -1.84 -12.67
C GLN A 42 -16.25 -2.03 -11.16
N ALA A 43 -15.21 -2.81 -10.76
CA ALA A 43 -14.89 -3.00 -9.35
C ALA A 43 -14.56 -1.66 -8.67
N LYS A 44 -13.76 -0.79 -9.33
CA LYS A 44 -13.42 0.54 -8.82
C LYS A 44 -14.67 1.39 -8.60
N ILE A 45 -15.55 1.48 -9.58
CA ILE A 45 -16.80 2.26 -9.50
C ILE A 45 -17.66 1.80 -8.30
N ILE A 46 -17.76 0.48 -8.12
CA ILE A 46 -18.55 -0.10 -7.02
C ILE A 46 -17.88 0.18 -5.67
N ARG A 47 -16.56 0.02 -5.56
CA ARG A 47 -15.81 0.34 -4.35
C ARG A 47 -15.95 1.80 -3.95
N ASP A 48 -15.78 2.71 -4.90
CA ASP A 48 -15.92 4.15 -4.68
C ASP A 48 -17.35 4.51 -4.20
N ALA A 49 -18.35 3.79 -4.71
CA ALA A 49 -19.73 3.96 -4.28
C ALA A 49 -19.98 3.40 -2.87
N LEU A 50 -19.40 2.24 -2.53
CA LEU A 50 -19.50 1.64 -1.19
C LEU A 50 -18.78 2.49 -0.15
N THR A 51 -17.59 3.01 -0.47
CA THR A 51 -16.83 3.91 0.40
C THR A 51 -17.63 5.18 0.75
N ARG A 52 -18.35 5.75 -0.23
CA ARG A 52 -19.24 6.91 0.01
C ARG A 52 -20.39 6.61 0.96
N GLU A 53 -20.85 5.37 0.99
CA GLU A 53 -21.86 4.87 1.92
C GLU A 53 -21.26 4.38 3.27
N GLY A 54 -19.95 4.54 3.47
CA GLY A 54 -19.26 4.08 4.69
C GLY A 54 -19.12 2.56 4.79
N ILE A 55 -19.28 1.82 3.68
CA ILE A 55 -19.21 0.36 3.64
C ILE A 55 -17.82 -0.07 3.19
N GLY A 56 -17.07 -0.75 4.07
CA GLY A 56 -15.79 -1.36 3.73
C GLY A 56 -15.94 -2.47 2.70
N SER A 57 -15.03 -2.54 1.72
CA SER A 57 -15.04 -3.59 0.71
C SER A 57 -13.63 -4.03 0.34
N VAL A 58 -13.48 -5.31 0.02
CA VAL A 58 -12.22 -5.91 -0.45
C VAL A 58 -12.42 -6.38 -1.88
N TYR A 59 -11.50 -6.01 -2.76
CA TYR A 59 -11.46 -6.53 -4.13
C TYR A 59 -10.48 -7.69 -4.19
N LEU A 60 -11.02 -8.90 -4.35
CA LEU A 60 -10.22 -10.10 -4.54
C LEU A 60 -9.77 -10.14 -6.01
N THR A 61 -8.52 -9.82 -6.24
CA THR A 61 -7.88 -9.88 -7.56
C THR A 61 -6.76 -10.91 -7.53
N ARG A 62 -6.49 -11.52 -8.69
CA ARG A 62 -5.30 -12.33 -8.92
C ARG A 62 -4.13 -11.47 -9.42
N ASP A 63 -4.20 -10.16 -9.25
CA ASP A 63 -3.15 -9.26 -9.71
C ASP A 63 -1.86 -9.61 -8.98
N SER A 64 -0.81 -9.76 -9.74
CA SER A 64 0.53 -9.94 -9.17
C SER A 64 0.91 -8.69 -8.38
N VAL A 65 1.46 -8.85 -7.21
CA VAL A 65 2.04 -7.74 -6.45
C VAL A 65 3.13 -7.03 -7.25
N LEU A 66 3.76 -7.75 -8.19
CA LEU A 66 4.79 -7.22 -9.10
C LEU A 66 4.24 -6.19 -10.11
N ASP A 67 2.92 -6.15 -10.34
CA ASP A 67 2.27 -5.18 -11.22
C ASP A 67 1.79 -3.93 -10.46
N SER A 68 2.10 -3.84 -9.17
CA SER A 68 1.69 -2.73 -8.30
C SER A 68 2.61 -1.51 -8.47
N VAL A 69 2.11 -0.33 -8.07
CA VAL A 69 2.94 0.89 -8.03
C VAL A 69 4.10 0.71 -7.05
N GLU A 70 3.83 0.05 -5.92
CA GLU A 70 4.84 -0.25 -4.90
C GLU A 70 6.00 -1.09 -5.44
N ALA A 71 5.73 -2.00 -6.40
CA ALA A 71 6.78 -2.78 -7.04
C ALA A 71 7.72 -1.92 -7.89
N TRP A 72 7.18 -0.95 -8.63
CA TRP A 72 7.98 -0.01 -9.41
C TRP A 72 8.77 0.95 -8.52
N ASP A 73 8.16 1.45 -7.46
CA ASP A 73 8.82 2.31 -6.48
C ASP A 73 9.95 1.55 -5.75
N LEU A 74 9.67 0.32 -5.34
CA LEU A 74 10.66 -0.54 -4.70
C LEU A 74 11.81 -0.89 -5.65
N LEU A 75 11.52 -1.18 -6.92
CA LEU A 75 12.54 -1.43 -7.93
C LEU A 75 13.47 -0.21 -8.08
N ALA A 76 12.89 1.00 -8.19
CA ALA A 76 13.68 2.22 -8.28
C ALA A 76 14.59 2.42 -7.05
N MET A 77 14.08 2.13 -5.86
CA MET A 77 14.84 2.19 -4.61
C MET A 77 15.97 1.14 -4.59
N LEU A 78 15.69 -0.10 -4.97
CA LEU A 78 16.69 -1.16 -5.00
C LEU A 78 17.80 -0.87 -6.02
N GLU A 79 17.47 -0.33 -7.18
CA GLU A 79 18.47 0.10 -8.18
C GLU A 79 19.38 1.21 -7.64
N ALA A 80 18.82 2.19 -6.92
CA ALA A 80 19.59 3.25 -6.29
C ALA A 80 20.51 2.73 -5.19
N ILE A 81 20.01 1.83 -4.34
CA ILE A 81 20.79 1.21 -3.27
C ILE A 81 21.87 0.29 -3.84
N ALA A 82 21.59 -0.43 -4.92
CA ALA A 82 22.60 -1.29 -5.58
C ALA A 82 23.74 -0.45 -6.19
N HIS A 83 23.44 0.75 -6.67
CA HIS A 83 24.37 1.64 -7.34
C HIS A 83 24.35 3.07 -6.77
N PRO A 84 24.79 3.28 -5.51
CA PRO A 84 24.65 4.58 -4.83
C PRO A 84 25.41 5.73 -5.51
N GLY A 85 26.43 5.42 -6.34
CA GLY A 85 27.14 6.40 -7.14
C GLY A 85 26.38 6.90 -8.38
N ASN A 86 25.23 6.33 -8.71
CA ASN A 86 24.40 6.78 -9.81
C ASN A 86 23.34 7.78 -9.30
N GLU A 87 23.70 9.08 -9.34
CA GLU A 87 22.82 10.16 -8.87
C GLU A 87 21.43 10.14 -9.51
N THR A 88 21.32 9.80 -10.79
CA THR A 88 20.02 9.74 -11.48
C THR A 88 19.11 8.69 -10.86
N SER A 89 19.65 7.51 -10.55
CA SER A 89 18.89 6.44 -9.90
C SER A 89 18.51 6.84 -8.48
N VAL A 90 19.42 7.50 -7.74
CA VAL A 90 19.16 7.98 -6.38
C VAL A 90 18.04 9.04 -6.38
N ARG A 91 18.12 10.04 -7.26
CA ARG A 91 17.07 11.07 -7.39
C ARG A 91 15.71 10.45 -7.74
N ARG A 92 15.69 9.48 -8.65
CA ARG A 92 14.46 8.74 -9.00
C ARG A 92 13.88 8.00 -7.80
N ALA A 93 14.70 7.32 -7.02
CA ALA A 93 14.27 6.59 -5.82
C ALA A 93 13.67 7.53 -4.77
N ILE A 94 14.35 8.64 -4.50
CA ILE A 94 13.89 9.65 -3.51
C ILE A 94 12.55 10.28 -3.95
N ALA A 95 12.31 10.42 -5.25
CA ALA A 95 11.06 10.97 -5.79
C ALA A 95 9.88 9.96 -5.78
N THR A 96 10.10 8.70 -5.37
CA THR A 96 9.01 7.72 -5.28
C THR A 96 8.08 7.99 -4.11
N SER A 97 6.84 7.49 -4.21
CA SER A 97 5.84 7.65 -3.16
C SER A 97 6.24 6.96 -1.86
N ILE A 98 6.93 5.82 -1.94
CA ILE A 98 7.37 5.07 -0.76
C ILE A 98 8.52 5.75 -0.03
N TRP A 99 9.42 6.45 -0.73
CA TRP A 99 10.48 7.25 -0.09
C TRP A 99 9.89 8.45 0.64
N GLY A 100 8.91 9.11 0.01
CA GLY A 100 8.05 10.12 0.61
C GLY A 100 8.66 11.50 0.74
N ALA A 101 9.65 11.83 -0.08
CA ALA A 101 10.12 13.20 -0.22
C ALA A 101 9.02 14.07 -0.85
N THR A 102 8.81 15.25 -0.30
CA THR A 102 7.93 16.27 -0.88
C THR A 102 8.62 17.01 -2.02
N ALA A 103 7.86 17.78 -2.81
CA ALA A 103 8.44 18.61 -3.85
C ALA A 103 9.45 19.64 -3.26
N ASP A 104 9.13 20.18 -2.07
CA ASP A 104 10.01 21.14 -1.38
C ASP A 104 11.31 20.46 -0.91
N ASP A 105 11.24 19.20 -0.41
CA ASP A 105 12.43 18.44 -0.05
C ASP A 105 13.33 18.20 -1.26
N LEU A 106 12.75 17.89 -2.42
CA LEU A 106 13.51 17.68 -3.66
C LEU A 106 14.21 18.97 -4.13
N VAL A 107 13.56 20.13 -3.96
CA VAL A 107 14.17 21.43 -4.26
C VAL A 107 15.31 21.71 -3.27
N GLN A 108 15.09 21.51 -1.97
CA GLN A 108 16.14 21.71 -0.96
C GLN A 108 17.36 20.83 -1.20
N MET A 109 17.15 19.55 -1.58
CA MET A 109 18.26 18.64 -1.95
C MET A 109 19.04 19.11 -3.19
N GLN A 110 18.44 19.95 -4.04
CA GLN A 110 19.11 20.51 -5.20
C GLN A 110 19.96 21.72 -4.82
N ASP A 111 19.50 22.48 -3.81
CA ASP A 111 20.13 23.75 -3.40
C ASP A 111 21.13 23.57 -2.24
N ASP A 112 21.02 22.49 -1.45
CA ASP A 112 21.89 22.20 -0.31
C ASP A 112 22.63 20.87 -0.49
N GLU A 113 23.94 20.96 -0.75
CA GLU A 113 24.83 19.83 -0.94
C GLU A 113 24.91 18.91 0.28
N ASN A 114 24.80 19.46 1.50
CA ASN A 114 24.84 18.62 2.72
C ASN A 114 23.62 17.69 2.83
N ILE A 115 22.45 18.18 2.42
CA ILE A 115 21.23 17.34 2.39
C ILE A 115 21.41 16.24 1.37
N TRP A 116 21.94 16.56 0.19
CA TRP A 116 22.22 15.58 -0.85
C TRP A 116 23.24 14.53 -0.41
N GLU A 117 24.36 14.96 0.18
CA GLU A 117 25.40 14.05 0.70
C GLU A 117 24.84 13.12 1.79
N SER A 118 23.96 13.62 2.66
CA SER A 118 23.27 12.81 3.68
C SER A 118 22.42 11.71 3.04
N GLN A 119 21.69 12.00 1.95
CA GLN A 119 20.92 10.98 1.23
C GLN A 119 21.83 9.93 0.58
N LEU A 120 22.95 10.36 -0.01
CA LEU A 120 23.93 9.43 -0.57
C LEU A 120 24.55 8.54 0.50
N ALA A 121 24.87 9.09 1.67
CA ALA A 121 25.39 8.33 2.81
C ALA A 121 24.40 7.25 3.25
N SER A 122 23.10 7.59 3.36
CA SER A 122 22.05 6.62 3.69
C SER A 122 21.95 5.50 2.63
N MET A 123 22.03 5.83 1.34
CA MET A 123 22.05 4.82 0.27
C MET A 123 23.25 3.87 0.38
N HIS A 124 24.43 4.39 0.72
CA HIS A 124 25.62 3.57 0.95
C HIS A 124 25.46 2.66 2.17
N GLU A 125 24.86 3.15 3.24
CA GLU A 125 24.58 2.34 4.42
C GLU A 125 23.62 1.20 4.12
N TYR A 126 22.50 1.46 3.43
CA TYR A 126 21.56 0.43 2.98
C TYR A 126 22.25 -0.57 2.04
N HIS A 127 23.11 -0.11 1.15
CA HIS A 127 23.91 -1.01 0.30
C HIS A 127 24.76 -1.96 1.13
N GLN A 128 25.45 -1.47 2.17
CA GLN A 128 26.25 -2.30 3.06
C GLN A 128 25.43 -3.31 3.84
N ILE A 129 24.25 -2.89 4.35
CA ILE A 129 23.34 -3.81 5.05
C ILE A 129 22.87 -4.90 4.09
N TRP A 130 22.47 -4.52 2.87
CA TRP A 130 22.06 -5.48 1.85
C TRP A 130 23.14 -6.50 1.56
N GLN A 131 24.38 -6.07 1.30
CA GLN A 131 25.52 -6.96 1.03
C GLN A 131 25.82 -7.92 2.18
N ARG A 132 25.65 -7.49 3.42
CA ARG A 132 26.03 -8.30 4.60
C ARG A 132 24.87 -9.16 5.14
N ARG A 133 23.63 -8.69 5.05
CA ARG A 133 22.49 -9.28 5.76
C ARG A 133 21.32 -9.62 4.84
N GLY A 134 21.41 -9.29 3.56
CA GLY A 134 20.35 -9.50 2.58
C GLY A 134 19.33 -8.37 2.47
N VAL A 135 18.51 -8.42 1.41
CA VAL A 135 17.55 -7.38 1.05
C VAL A 135 16.50 -7.16 2.14
N MET A 136 16.01 -8.23 2.76
CA MET A 136 14.96 -8.11 3.78
C MET A 136 15.45 -7.34 5.02
N ALA A 137 16.69 -7.62 5.48
CA ALA A 137 17.28 -6.90 6.60
C ALA A 137 17.47 -5.40 6.29
N MET A 138 17.84 -5.09 5.05
CA MET A 138 17.94 -3.71 4.57
C MET A 138 16.57 -3.03 4.52
N LEU A 139 15.54 -3.71 4.00
CA LEU A 139 14.18 -3.17 3.94
C LEU A 139 13.61 -2.89 5.33
N MET A 140 13.85 -3.78 6.28
CA MET A 140 13.41 -3.57 7.66
C MET A 140 14.08 -2.36 8.29
N GLN A 141 15.41 -2.20 8.10
CA GLN A 141 16.13 -1.02 8.57
C GLN A 141 15.58 0.26 7.91
N TRP A 142 15.41 0.26 6.59
CA TRP A 142 14.84 1.39 5.86
C TRP A 142 13.43 1.79 6.34
N LEU A 143 12.59 0.81 6.72
CA LEU A 143 11.25 1.06 7.27
C LEU A 143 11.29 1.65 8.69
N GLU A 144 12.30 1.29 9.49
CA GLU A 144 12.48 1.81 10.86
C GLU A 144 13.02 3.24 10.83
N ASP A 145 13.91 3.55 9.89
CA ASP A 145 14.51 4.87 9.77
C ASP A 145 13.45 5.93 9.43
N ASP A 146 13.60 7.12 10.05
CA ASP A 146 12.72 8.29 9.86
C ASP A 146 11.22 7.97 10.05
N GLU A 147 10.91 6.95 10.85
CA GLU A 147 9.53 6.48 11.08
C GLU A 147 8.76 6.18 9.77
N ARG A 148 9.47 5.71 8.73
CA ARG A 148 8.87 5.50 7.40
C ARG A 148 7.68 4.54 7.43
N ALA A 149 7.75 3.48 8.23
CA ALA A 149 6.63 2.55 8.40
C ALA A 149 5.38 3.25 8.96
N VAL A 150 5.57 4.19 9.90
CA VAL A 150 4.46 4.97 10.48
C VAL A 150 3.89 5.94 9.45
N ARG A 151 4.74 6.60 8.69
CA ARG A 151 4.34 7.53 7.62
C ARG A 151 3.57 6.80 6.52
N LEU A 152 4.11 5.68 6.02
CA LEU A 152 3.45 4.87 4.99
C LEU A 152 2.07 4.42 5.45
N ARG A 153 1.93 3.98 6.71
CA ARG A 153 0.65 3.54 7.27
C ARG A 153 -0.41 4.64 7.32
N LYS A 154 0.00 5.90 7.44
CA LYS A 154 -0.91 7.07 7.44
C LYS A 154 -1.38 7.48 6.04
N MET A 155 -0.76 6.98 4.98
CA MET A 155 -1.17 7.26 3.60
C MET A 155 -2.48 6.53 3.25
N GLU A 156 -3.17 7.02 2.21
CA GLU A 156 -4.29 6.29 1.63
C GLU A 156 -3.83 4.88 1.19
N ASN A 157 -4.54 3.85 1.64
CA ASN A 157 -4.16 2.44 1.46
C ASN A 157 -2.80 2.04 2.08
N GLY A 158 -2.30 2.76 3.06
CA GLY A 158 -0.95 2.60 3.62
C GLY A 158 -0.66 1.21 4.19
N GLU A 159 -1.64 0.53 4.80
CA GLU A 159 -1.48 -0.85 5.25
C GLU A 159 -1.22 -1.82 4.08
N ARG A 160 -1.92 -1.61 2.96
CA ARG A 160 -1.71 -2.39 1.74
C ARG A 160 -0.33 -2.10 1.14
N THR A 161 0.06 -0.84 1.05
CA THR A 161 1.39 -0.43 0.57
C THR A 161 2.49 -1.10 1.38
N LEU A 162 2.40 -1.06 2.71
CA LEU A 162 3.38 -1.70 3.58
C LEU A 162 3.41 -3.22 3.40
N THR A 163 2.24 -3.86 3.31
CA THR A 163 2.14 -5.30 3.04
C THR A 163 2.76 -5.67 1.70
N ASN A 164 2.50 -4.89 0.65
CA ASN A 164 3.08 -5.11 -0.67
C ASN A 164 4.60 -4.99 -0.66
N ILE A 165 5.16 -3.96 0.01
CA ILE A 165 6.62 -3.77 0.15
C ILE A 165 7.26 -4.99 0.83
N LEU A 166 6.68 -5.46 1.95
CA LEU A 166 7.21 -6.61 2.67
C LEU A 166 7.13 -7.90 1.82
N HIS A 167 6.02 -8.09 1.12
CA HIS A 167 5.82 -9.27 0.25
C HIS A 167 6.74 -9.28 -0.97
N LEU A 168 7.10 -8.09 -1.48
CA LEU A 168 8.07 -7.95 -2.57
C LEU A 168 9.51 -8.19 -2.10
N GLY A 169 9.79 -8.06 -0.81
CA GLY A 169 11.09 -8.30 -0.20
C GLY A 169 11.37 -9.77 0.12
N GLU A 170 10.33 -10.62 0.17
CA GLU A 170 10.43 -12.07 0.41
C GLU A 170 10.91 -12.82 -0.84
#